data_d4ff48de76ed441ad02a9c66582fcbac
#
_entry.id   d4ff48de76ed441ad02a9c66582fcbac
#
_cell.length_a   1.000
_cell.length_b   1.000
_cell.length_c   1.000
_cell.angle_alpha   90.00
_cell.angle_beta   90.00
_cell.angle_gamma   90.00
#
_symmetry.space_group_name_H-M   'P 1'
#
loop_
_entity.id
_entity.type
_entity.pdbx_description
1 polymer ?
#
loop_
_entity_poly.entity_id
_entity_poly.type
_entity_poly.pdbx_seq_one_letter_code
_entity_poly.pdbx_strand_id
1 'polypeptide(L)'
;MKISLIISTYNRPEALRLSLMSAKVQTRIPDEVIIADDGSKENTRELIKNFAKDFPCPILHAWQEDKGFRLAESRNNALRMAHGDYIVFIDGDIIMERHFIADHERLAEKGYFVIGSR
;
A
#
# COMPACT_ATOMS: atom_id res chain seq x y z
N MET A 1 -10.22 -13.41 -6.87
CA MET A 1 -9.32 -13.18 -5.73
C MET A 1 -9.22 -11.68 -5.44
N LYS A 2 -9.36 -11.30 -4.19
CA LYS A 2 -9.20 -9.90 -3.78
C LYS A 2 -7.77 -9.65 -3.30
N ILE A 3 -7.17 -8.58 -3.76
CA ILE A 3 -5.79 -8.22 -3.42
C ILE A 3 -5.79 -6.90 -2.65
N SER A 4 -5.15 -6.90 -1.48
CA SER A 4 -4.90 -5.70 -0.69
C SER A 4 -3.43 -5.33 -0.84
N LEU A 5 -3.16 -4.10 -1.27
CA LEU A 5 -1.81 -3.55 -1.35
C LEU A 5 -1.55 -2.70 -0.11
N ILE A 6 -0.57 -3.07 0.69
CA ILE A 6 -0.18 -2.30 1.87
C ILE A 6 1.13 -1.59 1.59
N ILE A 7 1.11 -0.26 1.72
CA ILE A 7 2.27 0.59 1.50
C ILE A 7 2.69 1.20 2.83
N SER A 8 3.92 0.93 3.26
CA SER A 8 4.43 1.52 4.50
C SER A 8 5.03 2.90 4.23
N THR A 9 4.80 3.84 5.14
CA THR A 9 5.33 5.20 5.01
C THR A 9 5.61 5.82 6.38
N TYR A 10 6.53 6.80 6.37
CA TYR A 10 6.78 7.66 7.53
C TYR A 10 7.41 8.97 7.04
N ASN A 11 6.65 10.06 7.12
CA ASN A 11 7.12 11.43 6.81
C ASN A 11 7.85 11.56 5.47
N ARG A 12 7.38 10.85 4.44
CA ARG A 12 7.95 10.92 3.09
C ARG A 12 6.85 11.07 2.05
N PRO A 13 6.15 12.21 2.05
CA PRO A 13 4.98 12.38 1.16
C PRO A 13 5.35 12.31 -0.33
N GLU A 14 6.53 12.81 -0.75
CA GLU A 14 6.91 12.74 -2.16
C GLU A 14 7.14 11.30 -2.62
N ALA A 15 7.82 10.50 -1.81
CA ALA A 15 8.03 9.10 -2.14
C ALA A 15 6.69 8.34 -2.19
N LEU A 16 5.81 8.59 -1.22
CA LEU A 16 4.49 7.98 -1.19
C LEU A 16 3.66 8.39 -2.41
N ARG A 17 3.75 9.66 -2.83
CA ARG A 17 3.05 10.13 -4.02
C ARG A 17 3.43 9.32 -5.24
N LEU A 18 4.72 9.07 -5.43
CA LEU A 18 5.20 8.28 -6.57
C LEU A 18 4.74 6.83 -6.50
N SER A 19 4.77 6.23 -5.30
CA SER A 19 4.25 4.87 -5.11
C SER A 19 2.76 4.80 -5.44
N LEU A 20 1.97 5.76 -4.97
CA LEU A 20 0.53 5.80 -5.26
C LEU A 20 0.24 6.02 -6.74
N MET A 21 1.04 6.86 -7.42
CA MET A 21 0.91 7.02 -8.86
C MET A 21 1.17 5.72 -9.61
N SER A 22 2.18 4.95 -9.17
CA SER A 22 2.46 3.66 -9.79
C SER A 22 1.35 2.64 -9.53
N ALA A 23 0.70 2.70 -8.37
CA ALA A 23 -0.45 1.85 -8.06
C ALA A 23 -1.65 2.19 -8.94
N LYS A 24 -1.86 3.47 -9.20
CA LYS A 24 -2.99 3.97 -9.98
C LYS A 24 -3.00 3.48 -11.43
N VAL A 25 -1.82 3.21 -11.99
CA VAL A 25 -1.67 2.82 -13.39
C VAL A 25 -1.35 1.34 -13.58
N GLN A 26 -1.54 0.51 -12.56
CA GLN A 26 -1.34 -0.93 -12.69
C GLN A 26 -2.32 -1.53 -13.70
N THR A 27 -1.86 -2.53 -14.46
CA THR A 27 -2.75 -3.25 -15.40
C THR A 27 -3.81 -4.05 -14.66
N ARG A 28 -3.46 -4.55 -13.46
CA ARG A 28 -4.43 -5.11 -12.53
C ARG A 28 -4.45 -4.21 -11.30
N ILE A 29 -5.51 -3.40 -11.16
CA ILE A 29 -5.65 -2.52 -10.00
C ILE A 29 -5.91 -3.37 -8.76
N PRO A 30 -5.23 -3.14 -7.63
CA PRO A 30 -5.57 -3.84 -6.39
C PRO A 30 -6.99 -3.50 -5.96
N ASP A 31 -7.60 -4.37 -5.19
CA ASP A 31 -8.98 -4.14 -4.74
C ASP A 31 -9.04 -3.06 -3.67
N GLU A 32 -7.96 -2.84 -2.96
CA GLU A 32 -7.81 -1.75 -2.01
C GLU A 32 -6.34 -1.45 -1.77
N VAL A 33 -6.05 -0.21 -1.36
CA VAL A 33 -4.72 0.20 -0.93
C VAL A 33 -4.83 0.64 0.52
N ILE A 34 -3.92 0.17 1.36
CA ILE A 34 -3.89 0.57 2.78
C ILE A 34 -2.52 1.17 3.06
N ILE A 35 -2.52 2.39 3.57
CA ILE A 35 -1.27 3.08 3.91
C ILE A 35 -0.95 2.78 5.36
N ALA A 36 0.10 2.00 5.59
CA ALA A 36 0.61 1.69 6.92
C ALA A 36 1.54 2.84 7.34
N ASP A 37 1.03 3.76 8.15
CA ASP A 37 1.69 5.01 8.46
C ASP A 37 2.15 5.05 9.91
N ASP A 38 3.45 5.12 10.13
CA ASP A 38 4.06 5.09 11.45
C ASP A 38 4.16 6.50 12.09
N GLY A 39 3.16 7.34 11.86
CA GLY A 39 3.06 8.62 12.55
C GLY A 39 3.48 9.83 11.73
N SER A 40 3.22 9.81 10.42
CA SER A 40 3.50 10.96 9.55
C SER A 40 2.70 12.18 9.95
N LYS A 41 3.18 13.35 9.53
CA LYS A 41 2.55 14.63 9.79
C LYS A 41 1.38 14.87 8.82
N GLU A 42 0.69 15.98 9.02
CA GLU A 42 -0.56 16.31 8.32
C GLU A 42 -0.42 16.36 6.79
N ASN A 43 0.74 16.76 6.26
CA ASN A 43 0.93 16.82 4.81
C ASN A 43 0.79 15.45 4.15
N THR A 44 1.15 14.37 4.84
CA THR A 44 0.95 13.01 4.32
C THR A 44 -0.54 12.65 4.30
N ARG A 45 -1.28 13.01 5.35
CA ARG A 45 -2.71 12.79 5.42
C ARG A 45 -3.45 13.50 4.28
N GLU A 46 -3.08 14.75 4.02
CA GLU A 46 -3.69 15.52 2.93
C GLU A 46 -3.40 14.91 1.56
N LEU A 47 -2.16 14.44 1.36
CA LEU A 47 -1.80 13.75 0.13
C LEU A 47 -2.69 12.53 -0.09
N ILE A 48 -2.88 11.71 0.93
CA ILE A 48 -3.70 10.51 0.85
C ILE A 48 -5.16 10.88 0.54
N LYS A 49 -5.70 11.88 1.20
CA LYS A 49 -7.06 12.36 0.94
C LYS A 49 -7.24 12.80 -0.51
N ASN A 50 -6.25 13.51 -1.05
CA ASN A 50 -6.32 13.99 -2.42
C ASN A 50 -6.30 12.84 -3.43
N PHE A 51 -5.47 11.83 -3.20
CA PHE A 51 -5.45 10.64 -4.04
C PHE A 51 -6.75 9.85 -3.98
N ALA A 52 -7.35 9.77 -2.79
CA ALA A 52 -8.57 8.98 -2.59
C ALA A 52 -9.76 9.50 -3.39
N LYS A 53 -9.75 10.79 -3.77
CA LYS A 53 -10.87 11.41 -4.48
C LYS A 53 -11.14 10.79 -5.85
N ASP A 54 -10.10 10.37 -6.56
CA ASP A 54 -10.23 9.85 -7.92
C ASP A 54 -9.42 8.57 -8.15
N PHE A 55 -9.01 7.92 -7.08
CA PHE A 55 -8.25 6.68 -7.18
C PHE A 55 -9.17 5.53 -7.63
N PRO A 56 -8.68 4.58 -8.45
CA PRO A 56 -9.54 3.51 -8.99
C PRO A 56 -9.98 2.44 -7.98
N CYS A 57 -9.50 2.50 -6.73
CA CYS A 57 -9.94 1.62 -5.66
C CYS A 57 -9.91 2.39 -4.34
N PRO A 58 -10.51 1.86 -3.26
CA PRO A 58 -10.46 2.54 -1.96
C PRO A 58 -9.03 2.66 -1.44
N ILE A 59 -8.71 3.79 -0.83
CA ILE A 59 -7.47 3.99 -0.08
C ILE A 59 -7.82 4.18 1.39
N LEU A 60 -7.27 3.30 2.24
CA LEU A 60 -7.45 3.38 3.68
C LEU A 60 -6.15 3.86 4.32
N HIS A 61 -6.25 4.61 5.40
CA HIS A 61 -5.09 5.17 6.09
C HIS A 61 -5.00 4.61 7.50
N ALA A 62 -4.08 3.69 7.72
CA ALA A 62 -3.83 3.10 9.03
C ALA A 62 -2.70 3.88 9.70
N TRP A 63 -3.08 4.98 10.38
CA TRP A 63 -2.13 5.85 11.06
C TRP A 63 -1.98 5.43 12.51
N GLN A 64 -0.76 5.49 13.03
CA GLN A 64 -0.49 5.32 14.46
C GLN A 64 0.42 6.45 14.93
N GLU A 65 0.37 6.73 16.23
CA GLU A 65 1.17 7.79 16.83
C GLU A 65 2.67 7.53 16.63
N ASP A 66 3.43 8.60 16.36
CA ASP A 66 4.89 8.52 16.21
C ASP A 66 5.54 8.32 17.58
N LYS A 67 5.98 7.10 17.84
CA LYS A 67 6.67 6.73 19.08
C LYS A 67 7.98 6.01 18.77
N GLY A 68 8.71 6.49 17.78
CA GLY A 68 9.90 5.84 17.29
C GLY A 68 9.57 4.86 16.17
N PHE A 69 10.57 4.16 15.69
CA PHE A 69 10.41 3.26 14.54
C PHE A 69 9.67 2.00 14.95
N ARG A 70 8.43 1.84 14.48
CA ARG A 70 7.58 0.70 14.80
C ARG A 70 6.92 0.13 13.56
N LEU A 71 7.74 -0.21 12.57
CA LEU A 71 7.27 -0.68 11.27
C LEU A 71 6.38 -1.93 11.37
N ALA A 72 6.79 -2.92 12.18
CA ALA A 72 6.02 -4.15 12.32
C ALA A 72 4.62 -3.88 12.88
N GLU A 73 4.52 -3.00 13.86
CA GLU A 73 3.23 -2.63 14.45
C GLU A 73 2.37 -1.88 13.45
N SER A 74 2.97 -0.98 12.67
CA SER A 74 2.25 -0.25 11.63
C SER A 74 1.71 -1.18 10.56
N ARG A 75 2.49 -2.15 10.12
CA ARG A 75 2.04 -3.17 9.17
C ARG A 75 0.90 -4.01 9.73
N ASN A 76 0.97 -4.38 11.01
CA ASN A 76 -0.09 -5.14 11.66
C ASN A 76 -1.40 -4.35 11.73
N ASN A 77 -1.31 -3.05 12.01
CA ASN A 77 -2.49 -2.19 12.02
C ASN A 77 -3.15 -2.14 10.64
N ALA A 78 -2.36 -1.99 9.58
CA ALA A 78 -2.87 -2.01 8.23
C ALA A 78 -3.47 -3.37 7.86
N LEU A 79 -2.82 -4.45 8.29
CA LEU A 79 -3.29 -5.80 8.01
C LEU A 79 -4.67 -6.05 8.62
N ARG A 80 -4.94 -5.51 9.82
CA ARG A 80 -6.26 -5.62 10.45
C ARG A 80 -7.35 -4.95 9.65
N MET A 81 -7.02 -3.96 8.85
CA MET A 81 -7.98 -3.24 8.00
C MET A 81 -8.19 -3.93 6.65
N ALA A 82 -7.33 -4.88 6.30
CA ALA A 82 -7.35 -5.49 4.97
C ALA A 82 -8.53 -6.45 4.79
N HIS A 83 -9.13 -6.41 3.61
CA HIS A 83 -10.23 -7.28 3.22
C HIS A 83 -9.83 -8.30 2.15
N GLY A 84 -8.60 -8.22 1.65
CA GLY A 84 -8.14 -9.06 0.57
C GLY A 84 -7.81 -10.48 1.00
N ASP A 85 -7.88 -11.40 0.05
CA ASP A 85 -7.47 -12.79 0.25
C ASP A 85 -5.94 -12.93 0.12
N TYR A 86 -5.34 -11.99 -0.58
CA TYR A 86 -3.91 -11.96 -0.86
C TYR A 86 -3.37 -10.57 -0.51
N ILE A 87 -2.30 -10.53 0.26
CA ILE A 87 -1.72 -9.27 0.73
C ILE A 87 -0.37 -9.04 0.06
N VAL A 88 -0.19 -7.87 -0.52
CA VAL A 88 1.09 -7.43 -1.09
C VAL A 88 1.60 -6.29 -0.24
N PHE A 89 2.83 -6.42 0.28
CA PHE A 89 3.49 -5.36 1.05
C PHE A 89 4.57 -4.70 0.22
N ILE A 90 4.60 -3.37 0.19
CA ILE A 90 5.72 -2.63 -0.39
C ILE A 90 6.10 -1.49 0.56
N ASP A 91 7.36 -1.04 0.48
CA ASP A 91 7.79 0.16 1.17
C ASP A 91 7.34 1.40 0.38
N GLY A 92 7.15 2.51 1.08
CA GLY A 92 6.60 3.73 0.50
C GLY A 92 7.53 4.47 -0.48
N ASP A 93 8.72 3.94 -0.74
CA ASP A 93 9.64 4.47 -1.74
C ASP A 93 9.71 3.58 -2.99
N ILE A 94 8.87 2.57 -3.08
CA ILE A 94 8.83 1.66 -4.22
C ILE A 94 7.92 2.22 -5.30
N ILE A 95 8.46 2.31 -6.52
CA ILE A 95 7.66 2.62 -7.71
C ILE A 95 7.47 1.29 -8.43
N MET A 96 6.23 0.82 -8.47
CA MET A 96 5.91 -0.50 -9.03
C MET A 96 5.93 -0.45 -10.55
N GLU A 97 6.50 -1.50 -11.16
CA GLU A 97 6.32 -1.72 -12.58
C GLU A 97 4.83 -1.99 -12.84
N ARG A 98 4.31 -1.62 -14.00
CA ARG A 98 2.85 -1.59 -14.24
C ARG A 98 2.18 -2.96 -14.22
N HIS A 99 2.92 -4.05 -14.32
CA HIS A 99 2.38 -5.41 -14.25
C HIS A 99 2.62 -6.09 -12.90
N PHE A 100 3.12 -5.34 -11.93
CA PHE A 100 3.52 -5.91 -10.63
C PHE A 100 2.37 -6.64 -9.93
N ILE A 101 1.20 -6.02 -9.85
CA ILE A 101 0.03 -6.64 -9.19
C ILE A 101 -0.50 -7.80 -10.04
N ALA A 102 -0.54 -7.65 -11.36
CA ALA A 102 -0.96 -8.73 -12.25
C ALA A 102 -0.08 -9.96 -12.12
N ASP A 103 1.24 -9.76 -12.00
CA ASP A 103 2.19 -10.85 -11.81
C ASP A 103 1.96 -11.56 -10.48
N HIS A 104 1.71 -10.81 -9.41
CA HIS A 104 1.38 -11.39 -8.11
C HIS A 104 0.10 -12.23 -8.18
N GLU A 105 -0.93 -11.73 -8.83
CA GLU A 105 -2.19 -12.46 -8.98
C GLU A 105 -1.98 -13.77 -9.72
N ARG A 106 -1.22 -13.75 -10.81
CA ARG A 106 -0.94 -14.95 -11.59
C ARG A 106 -0.18 -16.00 -10.78
N LEU A 107 0.82 -15.58 -10.00
CA LEU A 107 1.59 -16.48 -9.16
C LEU A 107 0.74 -17.04 -8.03
N ALA A 108 -0.10 -16.24 -7.42
CA ALA A 108 -1.00 -16.68 -6.36
C ALA A 108 -2.01 -17.72 -6.86
N GLU A 109 -2.54 -17.52 -8.06
CA GLU A 109 -3.48 -18.48 -8.68
C GLU A 109 -2.81 -19.83 -8.95
N LYS A 110 -1.50 -19.83 -9.20
CA LYS A 110 -0.73 -21.07 -9.40
C LYS A 110 -0.29 -21.71 -8.08
N GLY A 111 -0.67 -21.15 -6.94
CA GLY A 111 -0.30 -21.65 -5.64
C GLY A 111 1.11 -21.28 -5.17
N TYR A 112 1.78 -20.37 -5.85
CA TYR A 112 3.09 -19.90 -5.42
C TYR A 112 2.92 -18.81 -4.37
N PHE A 113 3.76 -18.87 -3.36
CA PHE A 113 3.84 -17.83 -2.35
C PHE A 113 4.98 -16.88 -2.72
N VAL A 114 4.67 -15.59 -2.87
CA VAL A 114 5.66 -14.58 -3.22
C VAL A 114 5.79 -13.60 -2.06
N ILE A 115 6.99 -13.50 -1.50
CA ILE A 115 7.28 -12.51 -0.48
C ILE A 115 7.53 -11.19 -1.21
N GLY A 116 6.81 -10.14 -0.83
CA GLY A 116 6.99 -8.83 -1.42
C GLY A 116 8.44 -8.38 -1.33
N SER A 117 8.98 -7.92 -2.44
CA SER A 117 10.38 -7.48 -2.50
C SER A 117 10.47 -5.97 -2.60
N ARG A 118 11.63 -5.53 -2.27
CA ARG A 118 12.02 -4.16 -2.53
C ARG A 118 12.49 -4.03 -3.96
#